data_aca7acaaf5f484e41fad4b0621a445b7
#
_entry.id   aca7acaaf5f484e41fad4b0621a445b7
#
_cell.length_a   1.000
_cell.length_b   1.000
_cell.length_c   1.000
_cell.angle_alpha   90.00
_cell.angle_beta   90.00
_cell.angle_gamma   90.00
#
_symmetry.space_group_name_H-M   'P 1'
#
loop_
_entity.id
_entity.type
_entity.pdbx_description
1 polymer ?
#
loop_
_entity_poly.entity_id
_entity_poly.type
_entity_poly.pdbx_seq_one_letter_code
_entity_poly.pdbx_strand_id
1 'polypeptide(L)'
;MRFDRTLFTAAALVLAAGAQAQTTWDMPTAYPTTNFHTENVQLFAADIDKATAGKLKITVHANASLIKAPDIKRAVRGGQAQIGEILLANFANEEPIYELDGVPFLATSYADAMKLYKAQKPALDKLLAGQGMKLLYAVPWGPQGIYSKKPLSSVADMKGLKWRAYSPATAKIAELVNATPVTIQAAELSQALATGVVDSYMSSLSTGFDTKTFESVKNWYDTQAWMPKNAVIVSQKAFDALDKPTQAAVLKAAAEAETRGWKMSDEKNAWYAEQMTKNGLSIIKPSAQLAADMKKVGDVMLADWLKKAGPDGKAVIDAYRKM
;
A
#
# COMPACT_ATOMS: atom_id res chain seq x y z
N MET A 1 -70.96 0.03 53.81
CA MET A 1 -69.95 0.82 53.10
C MET A 1 -68.92 -0.12 52.48
N ARG A 2 -69.03 -0.35 51.16
CA ARG A 2 -68.10 -1.22 50.39
C ARG A 2 -67.14 -0.27 49.66
N PHE A 3 -65.81 -0.39 49.91
CA PHE A 3 -64.76 0.32 49.17
C PHE A 3 -64.29 -0.56 48.04
N ASP A 4 -64.60 -0.15 46.81
CA ASP A 4 -64.02 -0.72 45.58
C ASP A 4 -62.60 -0.27 45.43
N ARG A 5 -61.67 -1.25 45.36
CA ARG A 5 -60.26 -1.05 45.02
C ARG A 5 -60.10 -1.34 43.54
N THR A 6 -60.12 -0.30 42.70
CA THR A 6 -59.71 -0.39 41.32
C THR A 6 -58.17 -0.46 41.22
N LEU A 7 -57.67 -1.61 40.84
CA LEU A 7 -56.26 -1.83 40.55
C LEU A 7 -55.95 -1.20 39.14
N PHE A 8 -55.15 -0.13 39.12
CA PHE A 8 -54.51 0.38 37.94
C PHE A 8 -53.25 -0.46 37.68
N THR A 9 -53.31 -1.36 36.66
CA THR A 9 -52.15 -2.11 36.15
C THR A 9 -51.49 -1.23 35.10
N ALA A 10 -50.44 -0.49 35.44
CA ALA A 10 -49.60 0.22 34.51
C ALA A 10 -48.70 -0.80 33.79
N ALA A 11 -49.00 -1.10 32.53
CA ALA A 11 -48.13 -1.89 31.63
C ALA A 11 -46.93 -1.03 31.24
N ALA A 12 -45.81 -1.22 31.91
CA ALA A 12 -44.52 -0.68 31.47
C ALA A 12 -44.04 -1.47 30.25
N LEU A 13 -44.26 -0.91 29.06
CA LEU A 13 -43.57 -1.36 27.85
C LEU A 13 -42.09 -1.01 27.99
N VAL A 14 -41.30 -1.97 28.42
CA VAL A 14 -39.84 -1.90 28.32
C VAL A 14 -39.49 -2.07 26.83
N LEU A 15 -39.24 -0.96 26.15
CA LEU A 15 -38.53 -0.93 24.87
C LEU A 15 -37.11 -1.44 25.14
N ALA A 16 -36.92 -2.74 25.00
CA ALA A 16 -35.59 -3.31 24.86
C ALA A 16 -35.04 -2.84 23.51
N ALA A 17 -34.48 -1.64 23.47
CA ALA A 17 -33.56 -1.25 22.41
C ALA A 17 -32.44 -2.30 22.44
N GLY A 18 -32.50 -3.27 21.54
CA GLY A 18 -31.45 -4.27 21.37
C GLY A 18 -30.14 -3.52 21.14
N ALA A 19 -29.30 -3.45 22.16
CA ALA A 19 -27.92 -3.03 22.01
C ALA A 19 -27.28 -4.04 21.03
N GLN A 20 -27.28 -3.71 19.74
CA GLN A 20 -26.50 -4.48 18.78
C GLN A 20 -25.04 -4.35 19.22
N ALA A 21 -24.44 -5.49 19.61
CA ALA A 21 -23.04 -5.51 20.02
C ALA A 21 -22.19 -4.90 18.92
N GLN A 22 -21.41 -3.88 19.27
CA GLN A 22 -20.48 -3.23 18.38
C GLN A 22 -19.44 -4.27 17.90
N THR A 23 -19.31 -4.41 16.58
CA THR A 23 -18.25 -5.21 15.98
C THR A 23 -16.99 -4.37 15.89
N THR A 24 -15.87 -4.88 16.39
CA THR A 24 -14.57 -4.19 16.33
C THR A 24 -13.62 -4.99 15.45
N TRP A 25 -12.94 -4.29 14.54
CA TRP A 25 -11.89 -4.83 13.69
C TRP A 25 -10.56 -4.16 13.98
N ASP A 26 -9.48 -4.93 13.96
CA ASP A 26 -8.12 -4.43 14.00
C ASP A 26 -7.55 -4.32 12.58
N MET A 27 -6.97 -3.15 12.27
CA MET A 27 -6.39 -2.81 10.98
C MET A 27 -4.92 -2.43 11.13
N PRO A 28 -3.98 -3.38 11.07
CA PRO A 28 -2.56 -3.07 11.01
C PRO A 28 -2.20 -2.39 9.68
N THR A 29 -1.35 -1.35 9.76
CA THR A 29 -0.66 -0.72 8.64
C THR A 29 0.81 -0.50 8.97
N ALA A 30 1.68 -0.49 7.95
CA ALA A 30 3.12 -0.45 8.14
C ALA A 30 3.70 0.96 8.34
N TYR A 31 2.92 2.02 8.07
CA TYR A 31 3.42 3.39 7.94
C TYR A 31 3.00 4.28 9.11
N PRO A 32 3.75 5.38 9.37
CA PRO A 32 3.41 6.31 10.44
C PRO A 32 2.10 7.06 10.17
N THR A 33 1.50 7.63 11.20
CA THR A 33 0.24 8.39 11.09
C THR A 33 0.34 9.62 10.20
N THR A 34 1.54 10.13 9.96
CA THR A 34 1.83 11.26 9.06
C THR A 34 1.84 10.87 7.58
N ASN A 35 1.88 9.57 7.27
CA ASN A 35 1.87 9.08 5.89
C ASN A 35 0.46 9.16 5.31
N PHE A 36 0.34 9.58 4.04
CA PHE A 36 -0.96 9.77 3.39
C PHE A 36 -1.76 8.46 3.23
N HIS A 37 -1.11 7.31 3.13
CA HIS A 37 -1.80 6.01 3.15
C HIS A 37 -2.46 5.78 4.51
N THR A 38 -1.73 5.99 5.61
CA THR A 38 -2.28 5.84 6.96
C THR A 38 -3.38 6.85 7.23
N GLU A 39 -3.21 8.12 6.79
CA GLU A 39 -4.27 9.12 6.84
C GLU A 39 -5.54 8.65 6.10
N ASN A 40 -5.39 8.11 4.89
CA ASN A 40 -6.51 7.61 4.12
C ASN A 40 -7.22 6.41 4.77
N VAL A 41 -6.49 5.46 5.38
CA VAL A 41 -7.13 4.34 6.10
C VAL A 41 -7.80 4.79 7.40
N GLN A 42 -7.29 5.82 8.07
CA GLN A 42 -7.96 6.42 9.23
C GLN A 42 -9.27 7.09 8.85
N LEU A 43 -9.29 7.83 7.75
CA LEU A 43 -10.52 8.42 7.19
C LEU A 43 -11.51 7.34 6.76
N PHE A 44 -11.05 6.28 6.11
CA PHE A 44 -11.86 5.12 5.75
C PHE A 44 -12.52 4.48 6.99
N ALA A 45 -11.76 4.28 8.07
CA ALA A 45 -12.28 3.75 9.32
C ALA A 45 -13.36 4.67 9.93
N ALA A 46 -13.12 5.99 9.91
CA ALA A 46 -14.10 6.99 10.39
C ALA A 46 -15.36 7.04 9.52
N ASP A 47 -15.22 6.92 8.19
CA ASP A 47 -16.35 6.88 7.25
C ASP A 47 -17.26 5.67 7.55
N ILE A 48 -16.67 4.50 7.84
CA ILE A 48 -17.42 3.29 8.22
C ILE A 48 -18.11 3.46 9.57
N ASP A 49 -17.43 3.95 10.59
CA ASP A 49 -18.01 4.18 11.91
C ASP A 49 -19.24 5.07 11.79
N LYS A 50 -19.13 6.18 11.07
CA LYS A 50 -20.23 7.10 10.78
C LYS A 50 -21.36 6.45 9.97
N ALA A 51 -21.02 5.76 8.88
CA ALA A 51 -22.02 5.15 7.98
C ALA A 51 -22.80 4.00 8.62
N THR A 52 -22.19 3.33 9.61
CA THR A 52 -22.81 2.22 10.35
C THR A 52 -23.41 2.64 11.68
N ALA A 53 -23.39 3.95 12.02
CA ALA A 53 -23.83 4.48 13.30
C ALA A 53 -23.17 3.72 14.48
N GLY A 54 -21.86 3.44 14.39
CA GLY A 54 -21.06 2.77 15.40
C GLY A 54 -21.20 1.25 15.45
N LYS A 55 -21.94 0.60 14.56
CA LYS A 55 -22.05 -0.87 14.55
C LYS A 55 -20.74 -1.58 14.21
N LEU A 56 -19.95 -1.00 13.29
CA LEU A 56 -18.62 -1.48 12.95
C LEU A 56 -17.60 -0.39 13.25
N LYS A 57 -16.67 -0.69 14.12
CA LYS A 57 -15.54 0.16 14.47
C LYS A 57 -14.24 -0.49 14.01
N ILE A 58 -13.39 0.26 13.29
CA ILE A 58 -12.07 -0.18 12.85
C ILE A 58 -11.01 0.57 13.63
N THR A 59 -10.15 -0.15 14.36
CA THR A 59 -8.99 0.41 15.06
C THR A 59 -7.77 0.29 14.16
N VAL A 60 -7.22 1.43 13.73
CA VAL A 60 -6.02 1.48 12.88
C VAL A 60 -4.76 1.45 13.76
N HIS A 61 -3.90 0.45 13.52
CA HIS A 61 -2.61 0.28 14.20
C HIS A 61 -1.49 0.67 13.25
N ALA A 62 -1.05 1.93 13.35
CA ALA A 62 -0.03 2.51 12.49
C ALA A 62 1.39 2.05 12.83
N ASN A 63 2.35 2.32 11.92
CA ASN A 63 3.79 2.15 12.12
C ASN A 63 4.20 0.70 12.50
N ALA A 64 3.51 -0.30 11.93
CA ALA A 64 3.74 -1.72 12.20
C ALA A 64 3.69 -2.07 13.71
N SER A 65 2.90 -1.32 14.51
CA SER A 65 2.83 -1.46 15.96
C SER A 65 2.16 -2.75 16.41
N LEU A 66 1.17 -3.24 15.67
CA LEU A 66 0.46 -4.48 15.98
C LEU A 66 1.10 -5.68 15.26
N ILE A 67 1.33 -5.56 13.94
CA ILE A 67 1.83 -6.63 13.09
C ILE A 67 2.84 -6.05 12.10
N LYS A 68 3.97 -6.74 11.90
CA LYS A 68 5.01 -6.33 10.95
C LYS A 68 4.51 -6.44 9.50
N ALA A 69 4.96 -5.54 8.62
CA ALA A 69 4.50 -5.44 7.24
C ALA A 69 4.42 -6.77 6.47
N PRO A 70 5.44 -7.67 6.49
CA PRO A 70 5.38 -8.93 5.77
C PRO A 70 4.34 -9.92 6.31
N ASP A 71 3.91 -9.74 7.55
CA ASP A 71 3.01 -10.67 8.25
C ASP A 71 1.53 -10.25 8.16
N ILE A 72 1.22 -9.01 7.76
CA ILE A 72 -0.15 -8.47 7.77
C ILE A 72 -1.10 -9.34 6.94
N LYS A 73 -0.72 -9.70 5.71
CA LYS A 73 -1.56 -10.55 4.84
C LYS A 73 -1.87 -11.91 5.49
N ARG A 74 -0.86 -12.55 6.08
CA ARG A 74 -1.01 -13.82 6.79
C ARG A 74 -1.94 -13.68 8.00
N ALA A 75 -1.82 -12.59 8.74
CA ALA A 75 -2.66 -12.30 9.90
C ALA A 75 -4.14 -12.10 9.52
N VAL A 76 -4.41 -11.38 8.41
CA VAL A 76 -5.77 -11.20 7.90
C VAL A 76 -6.35 -12.53 7.41
N ARG A 77 -5.58 -13.32 6.66
CA ARG A 77 -5.99 -14.65 6.21
C ARG A 77 -6.28 -15.59 7.38
N GLY A 78 -5.47 -15.54 8.43
CA GLY A 78 -5.58 -16.36 9.63
C GLY A 78 -6.60 -15.87 10.67
N GLY A 79 -7.22 -14.68 10.46
CA GLY A 79 -8.19 -14.10 11.38
C GLY A 79 -7.59 -13.46 12.64
N GLN A 80 -6.26 -13.26 12.70
CA GLN A 80 -5.58 -12.51 13.77
C GLN A 80 -5.85 -10.99 13.67
N ALA A 81 -6.11 -10.50 12.46
CA ALA A 81 -6.69 -9.21 12.18
C ALA A 81 -7.84 -9.40 11.19
N GLN A 82 -8.87 -8.57 11.25
CA GLN A 82 -10.01 -8.71 10.35
C GLN A 82 -9.76 -8.06 9.01
N ILE A 83 -9.00 -6.98 9.00
CA ILE A 83 -8.67 -6.13 7.87
C ILE A 83 -7.21 -5.69 7.98
N GLY A 84 -6.57 -5.29 6.90
CA GLY A 84 -5.19 -4.78 6.95
C GLY A 84 -4.78 -4.08 5.66
N GLU A 85 -3.76 -3.23 5.75
CA GLU A 85 -3.13 -2.60 4.59
C GLU A 85 -1.81 -3.29 4.28
N ILE A 86 -1.62 -3.66 3.01
CA ILE A 86 -0.43 -4.36 2.53
C ILE A 86 0.17 -3.66 1.30
N LEU A 87 1.48 -3.67 1.16
CA LEU A 87 2.14 -3.36 -0.11
C LEU A 87 2.11 -4.62 -0.99
N LEU A 88 1.46 -4.57 -2.16
CA LEU A 88 1.29 -5.72 -3.04
C LEU A 88 2.63 -6.39 -3.39
N ALA A 89 3.63 -5.60 -3.77
CA ALA A 89 4.94 -6.09 -4.18
C ALA A 89 5.69 -6.93 -3.12
N ASN A 90 5.30 -6.85 -1.83
CA ASN A 90 5.89 -7.69 -0.78
C ASN A 90 5.57 -9.18 -0.96
N PHE A 91 4.53 -9.51 -1.71
CA PHE A 91 4.03 -10.87 -1.90
C PHE A 91 4.34 -11.45 -3.28
N ALA A 92 5.25 -10.82 -4.03
CA ALA A 92 5.68 -11.24 -5.37
C ALA A 92 6.22 -12.68 -5.43
N ASN A 93 6.79 -13.17 -4.32
CA ASN A 93 7.26 -14.56 -4.21
C ASN A 93 6.13 -15.59 -4.08
N GLU A 94 4.93 -15.16 -3.68
CA GLU A 94 3.78 -16.06 -3.60
C GLU A 94 3.10 -16.18 -4.96
N GLU A 95 2.86 -15.03 -5.62
CA GLU A 95 2.19 -14.98 -6.92
C GLU A 95 2.69 -13.80 -7.76
N PRO A 96 3.08 -14.00 -9.03
CA PRO A 96 3.62 -12.95 -9.88
C PRO A 96 2.70 -11.74 -10.04
N ILE A 97 1.39 -11.93 -9.96
CA ILE A 97 0.41 -10.85 -10.12
C ILE A 97 0.59 -9.72 -9.09
N TYR A 98 1.10 -10.03 -7.90
CA TYR A 98 1.41 -9.03 -6.87
C TYR A 98 2.59 -8.13 -7.23
N GLU A 99 3.47 -8.58 -8.14
CA GLU A 99 4.68 -7.84 -8.56
C GLU A 99 4.42 -6.83 -9.68
N LEU A 100 3.31 -6.98 -10.41
CA LEU A 100 3.09 -6.32 -11.70
C LEU A 100 3.27 -4.79 -11.65
N ASP A 101 2.77 -4.15 -10.60
CA ASP A 101 2.90 -2.70 -10.43
C ASP A 101 4.29 -2.22 -9.96
N GLY A 102 5.19 -3.16 -9.69
CA GLY A 102 6.60 -2.94 -9.38
C GLY A 102 7.54 -3.21 -10.56
N VAL A 103 7.00 -3.57 -11.73
CA VAL A 103 7.81 -3.74 -12.95
C VAL A 103 8.24 -2.37 -13.47
N PRO A 104 9.55 -2.05 -13.49
CA PRO A 104 10.02 -0.74 -13.87
C PRO A 104 9.64 -0.34 -15.29
N PHE A 105 9.22 0.90 -15.48
CA PHE A 105 8.86 1.54 -16.75
C PHE A 105 7.68 0.91 -17.50
N LEU A 106 6.88 0.07 -16.82
CA LEU A 106 5.62 -0.45 -17.36
C LEU A 106 4.51 0.60 -17.28
N ALA A 107 4.39 1.29 -16.14
CA ALA A 107 3.46 2.39 -15.92
C ALA A 107 4.18 3.51 -15.16
N THR A 108 4.40 4.66 -15.80
CA THR A 108 5.25 5.76 -15.30
C THR A 108 4.49 7.03 -15.00
N SER A 109 3.17 7.02 -15.19
CA SER A 109 2.26 8.12 -14.87
C SER A 109 1.07 7.61 -14.04
N TYR A 110 0.40 8.49 -13.29
CA TYR A 110 -0.84 8.12 -12.57
C TYR A 110 -1.93 7.61 -13.52
N ALA A 111 -2.01 8.17 -14.73
CA ALA A 111 -2.95 7.70 -15.76
C ALA A 111 -2.64 6.25 -16.18
N ASP A 112 -1.37 5.93 -16.45
CA ASP A 112 -0.95 4.58 -16.84
C ASP A 112 -1.05 3.61 -15.65
N ALA A 113 -0.69 4.06 -14.43
CA ALA A 113 -0.86 3.27 -13.20
C ALA A 113 -2.34 2.91 -12.95
N MET A 114 -3.29 3.81 -13.26
CA MET A 114 -4.72 3.53 -13.15
C MET A 114 -5.18 2.51 -14.22
N LYS A 115 -4.71 2.63 -15.46
CA LYS A 115 -5.00 1.63 -16.52
C LYS A 115 -4.45 0.26 -16.12
N LEU A 116 -3.19 0.22 -15.66
CA LEU A 116 -2.56 -1.02 -15.19
C LEU A 116 -3.33 -1.64 -14.03
N TYR A 117 -3.75 -0.84 -13.06
CA TYR A 117 -4.57 -1.31 -11.94
C TYR A 117 -5.90 -1.88 -12.39
N LYS A 118 -6.61 -1.20 -13.29
CA LYS A 118 -7.87 -1.71 -13.85
C LYS A 118 -7.69 -3.05 -14.56
N ALA A 119 -6.60 -3.23 -15.28
CA ALA A 119 -6.27 -4.50 -15.94
C ALA A 119 -5.89 -5.60 -14.94
N GLN A 120 -5.16 -5.25 -13.87
CA GLN A 120 -4.67 -6.17 -12.83
C GLN A 120 -5.77 -6.59 -11.85
N LYS A 121 -6.71 -5.68 -11.52
CA LYS A 121 -7.68 -5.85 -10.44
C LYS A 121 -8.49 -7.14 -10.50
N PRO A 122 -9.03 -7.59 -11.65
CA PRO A 122 -9.77 -8.86 -11.72
C PRO A 122 -8.93 -10.08 -11.30
N ALA A 123 -7.64 -10.09 -11.66
CA ALA A 123 -6.72 -11.15 -11.27
C ALA A 123 -6.39 -11.08 -9.76
N LEU A 124 -6.20 -9.88 -9.21
CA LEU A 124 -6.03 -9.68 -7.76
C LEU A 124 -7.27 -10.11 -6.97
N ASP A 125 -8.46 -9.73 -7.42
CA ASP A 125 -9.73 -10.10 -6.78
C ASP A 125 -9.88 -11.62 -6.72
N LYS A 126 -9.64 -12.31 -7.85
CA LYS A 126 -9.70 -13.78 -7.94
C LYS A 126 -8.67 -14.45 -7.03
N LEU A 127 -7.43 -13.94 -7.04
CA LEU A 127 -6.34 -14.48 -6.24
C LEU A 127 -6.62 -14.35 -4.74
N LEU A 128 -7.00 -13.15 -4.29
CA LEU A 128 -7.31 -12.90 -2.88
C LEU A 128 -8.55 -13.68 -2.40
N ALA A 129 -9.59 -13.77 -3.24
CA ALA A 129 -10.77 -14.59 -2.94
C ALA A 129 -10.40 -16.06 -2.76
N GLY A 130 -9.55 -16.62 -3.62
CA GLY A 130 -9.00 -17.98 -3.49
C GLY A 130 -8.19 -18.21 -2.21
N GLN A 131 -7.70 -17.12 -1.60
CA GLN A 131 -6.97 -17.15 -0.33
C GLN A 131 -7.86 -16.79 0.89
N GLY A 132 -9.18 -16.69 0.72
CA GLY A 132 -10.12 -16.35 1.78
C GLY A 132 -10.12 -14.87 2.20
N MET A 133 -9.71 -13.99 1.31
CA MET A 133 -9.67 -12.55 1.53
C MET A 133 -10.39 -11.80 0.40
N LYS A 134 -10.78 -10.57 0.67
CA LYS A 134 -11.40 -9.66 -0.29
C LYS A 134 -10.55 -8.41 -0.42
N LEU A 135 -10.27 -7.98 -1.66
CA LEU A 135 -9.72 -6.67 -1.95
C LEU A 135 -10.83 -5.63 -1.77
N LEU A 136 -10.61 -4.65 -0.90
CA LEU A 136 -11.53 -3.51 -0.76
C LEU A 136 -11.15 -2.38 -1.70
N TYR A 137 -9.90 -1.96 -1.71
CA TYR A 137 -9.37 -0.92 -2.60
C TYR A 137 -7.84 -0.96 -2.65
N ALA A 138 -7.25 -0.24 -3.61
CA ALA A 138 -5.80 -0.03 -3.66
C ALA A 138 -5.45 1.41 -4.02
N VAL A 139 -4.34 1.89 -3.45
CA VAL A 139 -3.85 3.27 -3.61
C VAL A 139 -2.39 3.24 -4.04
N PRO A 140 -1.97 4.01 -5.08
CA PRO A 140 -0.59 4.05 -5.50
C PRO A 140 0.26 4.91 -4.56
N TRP A 141 1.51 4.54 -4.44
CA TRP A 141 2.57 5.45 -3.99
C TRP A 141 2.93 6.43 -5.11
N GLY A 142 3.57 7.53 -4.76
CA GLY A 142 4.19 8.41 -5.75
C GLY A 142 5.26 7.69 -6.58
N PRO A 143 5.69 8.30 -7.70
CA PRO A 143 6.71 7.74 -8.57
C PRO A 143 7.98 7.36 -7.82
N GLN A 144 8.56 6.22 -8.16
CA GLN A 144 9.79 5.73 -7.55
C GLN A 144 11.01 6.29 -8.27
N GLY A 145 11.93 6.88 -7.47
CA GLY A 145 13.22 7.36 -7.92
C GLY A 145 14.36 6.77 -7.09
N ILE A 146 15.60 7.03 -7.50
CA ILE A 146 16.80 6.46 -6.88
C ILE A 146 17.36 7.43 -5.85
N TYR A 147 17.39 7.02 -4.58
CA TYR A 147 18.15 7.67 -3.52
C TYR A 147 19.58 7.13 -3.51
N SER A 148 20.59 8.03 -3.45
CA SER A 148 21.98 7.63 -3.37
C SER A 148 22.83 8.65 -2.61
N LYS A 149 23.72 8.15 -1.74
CA LYS A 149 24.74 8.98 -1.08
C LYS A 149 25.79 9.46 -2.09
N LYS A 150 26.07 8.67 -3.13
CA LYS A 150 27.01 9.03 -4.20
C LYS A 150 26.27 9.59 -5.41
N PRO A 151 26.90 10.47 -6.20
CA PRO A 151 26.40 10.83 -7.51
C PRO A 151 26.32 9.62 -8.43
N LEU A 152 25.27 9.57 -9.29
CA LEU A 152 25.06 8.55 -10.29
C LEU A 152 24.91 9.17 -11.67
N SER A 153 25.69 8.71 -12.63
CA SER A 153 25.61 9.10 -14.05
C SER A 153 25.19 7.93 -14.94
N SER A 154 25.40 6.72 -14.48
CA SER A 154 25.06 5.47 -15.16
C SER A 154 24.81 4.35 -14.15
N VAL A 155 24.30 3.21 -14.59
CA VAL A 155 24.16 2.00 -13.76
C VAL A 155 25.51 1.48 -13.25
N ALA A 156 26.61 1.75 -13.96
CA ALA A 156 27.95 1.34 -13.51
C ALA A 156 28.35 1.97 -12.16
N ASP A 157 27.85 3.17 -11.86
CA ASP A 157 28.09 3.88 -10.58
C ASP A 157 27.38 3.22 -9.40
N MET A 158 26.42 2.33 -9.66
CA MET A 158 25.65 1.61 -8.65
C MET A 158 26.36 0.35 -8.15
N LYS A 159 27.38 -0.11 -8.85
CA LYS A 159 28.16 -1.31 -8.48
C LYS A 159 28.67 -1.23 -7.06
N GLY A 160 28.35 -2.25 -6.26
CA GLY A 160 28.79 -2.40 -4.87
C GLY A 160 28.12 -1.47 -3.87
N LEU A 161 27.12 -0.64 -4.27
CA LEU A 161 26.31 0.12 -3.33
C LEU A 161 25.54 -0.82 -2.42
N LYS A 162 25.44 -0.48 -1.13
CA LYS A 162 24.58 -1.17 -0.17
C LYS A 162 23.15 -0.73 -0.42
N TRP A 163 22.40 -1.60 -1.09
CA TRP A 163 21.07 -1.27 -1.59
C TRP A 163 19.97 -1.76 -0.67
N ARG A 164 19.11 -0.86 -0.22
CA ARG A 164 17.88 -1.28 0.49
C ARG A 164 16.90 -1.87 -0.49
N ALA A 165 16.51 -3.11 -0.29
CA ALA A 165 15.38 -3.75 -0.93
C ALA A 165 14.18 -3.79 0.02
N TYR A 166 12.99 -3.43 -0.44
CA TYR A 166 11.75 -3.56 0.33
C TYR A 166 10.83 -4.65 -0.24
N SER A 167 11.15 -5.15 -1.43
CA SER A 167 10.38 -6.17 -2.15
C SER A 167 11.32 -7.04 -3.00
N PRO A 168 10.87 -8.22 -3.46
CA PRO A 168 11.64 -9.03 -4.41
C PRO A 168 12.05 -8.27 -5.67
N ALA A 169 11.16 -7.43 -6.23
CA ALA A 169 11.47 -6.60 -7.40
C ALA A 169 12.64 -5.63 -7.14
N THR A 170 12.66 -4.96 -5.99
CA THR A 170 13.75 -4.02 -5.66
C THR A 170 15.06 -4.73 -5.32
N ALA A 171 15.01 -5.97 -4.83
CA ALA A 171 16.20 -6.82 -4.70
C ALA A 171 16.74 -7.23 -6.08
N LYS A 172 15.84 -7.59 -7.01
CA LYS A 172 16.23 -7.93 -8.38
C LYS A 172 16.87 -6.77 -9.13
N ILE A 173 16.38 -5.54 -8.94
CA ILE A 173 17.03 -4.33 -9.48
C ILE A 173 18.49 -4.25 -8.98
N ALA A 174 18.70 -4.39 -7.65
CA ALA A 174 20.05 -4.35 -7.09
C ALA A 174 20.98 -5.37 -7.75
N GLU A 175 20.52 -6.62 -7.91
CA GLU A 175 21.30 -7.67 -8.58
C GLU A 175 21.67 -7.28 -10.02
N LEU A 176 20.70 -6.78 -10.79
CA LEU A 176 20.89 -6.39 -12.20
C LEU A 176 21.85 -5.21 -12.36
N VAL A 177 21.97 -4.34 -11.37
CA VAL A 177 22.90 -3.20 -11.39
C VAL A 177 24.20 -3.47 -10.59
N ASN A 178 24.43 -4.72 -10.16
CA ASN A 178 25.57 -5.14 -9.36
C ASN A 178 25.71 -4.40 -8.02
N ALA A 179 24.61 -3.94 -7.44
CA ALA A 179 24.54 -3.46 -6.05
C ALA A 179 24.28 -4.64 -5.11
N THR A 180 24.52 -4.45 -3.81
CA THR A 180 24.34 -5.48 -2.79
C THR A 180 23.02 -5.27 -2.06
N PRO A 181 21.98 -6.10 -2.29
CA PRO A 181 20.68 -5.92 -1.66
C PRO A 181 20.68 -6.32 -0.19
N VAL A 182 20.02 -5.50 0.63
CA VAL A 182 19.71 -5.78 2.04
C VAL A 182 18.22 -5.51 2.24
N THR A 183 17.47 -6.49 2.76
CA THR A 183 16.04 -6.34 3.01
C THR A 183 15.78 -5.51 4.26
N ILE A 184 15.22 -4.31 4.10
CA ILE A 184 14.89 -3.36 5.18
C ILE A 184 13.46 -2.85 4.96
N GLN A 185 12.59 -3.02 5.95
CA GLN A 185 11.23 -2.50 5.91
C GLN A 185 11.19 -0.99 6.20
N ALA A 186 10.07 -0.33 5.85
CA ALA A 186 9.96 1.13 5.95
C ALA A 186 10.25 1.65 7.37
N ALA A 187 9.74 0.98 8.41
CA ALA A 187 9.92 1.40 9.81
C ALA A 187 11.39 1.33 10.30
N GLU A 188 12.26 0.61 9.59
CA GLU A 188 13.67 0.40 9.96
C GLU A 188 14.63 1.25 9.12
N LEU A 189 14.13 1.91 8.07
CA LEU A 189 14.95 2.56 7.04
C LEU A 189 15.79 3.72 7.60
N SER A 190 15.21 4.57 8.45
CA SER A 190 15.94 5.70 9.07
C SER A 190 17.21 5.22 9.80
N GLN A 191 17.07 4.17 10.61
CA GLN A 191 18.19 3.61 11.36
C GLN A 191 19.21 2.96 10.41
N ALA A 192 18.77 2.21 9.40
CA ALA A 192 19.65 1.55 8.44
C ALA A 192 20.49 2.55 7.64
N LEU A 193 19.92 3.71 7.28
CA LEU A 193 20.64 4.81 6.62
C LEU A 193 21.63 5.50 7.56
N ALA A 194 21.23 5.78 8.80
CA ALA A 194 22.08 6.46 9.78
C ALA A 194 23.29 5.62 10.16
N THR A 195 23.13 4.30 10.30
CA THR A 195 24.21 3.37 10.65
C THR A 195 25.04 2.90 9.44
N GLY A 196 24.66 3.29 8.20
CA GLY A 196 25.38 2.90 6.98
C GLY A 196 25.21 1.42 6.61
N VAL A 197 24.17 0.75 7.10
CA VAL A 197 23.76 -0.59 6.65
C VAL A 197 23.35 -0.53 5.18
N VAL A 198 22.68 0.58 4.78
CA VAL A 198 22.35 0.89 3.39
C VAL A 198 22.76 2.33 3.06
N ASP A 199 23.04 2.59 1.80
CA ASP A 199 23.46 3.92 1.29
C ASP A 199 22.74 4.32 0.00
N SER A 200 21.92 3.42 -0.54
CA SER A 200 21.15 3.65 -1.78
C SER A 200 19.88 2.80 -1.80
N TYR A 201 18.84 3.26 -2.50
CA TYR A 201 17.59 2.53 -2.70
C TYR A 201 16.68 3.24 -3.70
N MET A 202 15.63 2.55 -4.18
CA MET A 202 14.54 3.19 -4.91
C MET A 202 13.31 3.32 -4.01
N SER A 203 12.68 4.50 -4.03
CA SER A 203 11.41 4.76 -3.33
C SER A 203 10.80 6.09 -3.76
N SER A 204 9.57 6.37 -3.27
CA SER A 204 8.89 7.65 -3.44
C SER A 204 9.48 8.74 -2.55
N LEU A 205 9.17 9.99 -2.86
CA LEU A 205 9.52 11.14 -2.03
C LEU A 205 8.79 11.10 -0.68
N SER A 206 7.56 10.57 -0.61
CA SER A 206 6.82 10.40 0.64
C SER A 206 7.55 9.46 1.61
N THR A 207 8.06 8.32 1.15
CA THR A 207 8.88 7.45 1.99
C THR A 207 10.13 8.17 2.49
N GLY A 208 10.81 8.92 1.60
CA GLY A 208 11.99 9.68 1.99
C GLY A 208 11.72 10.74 3.05
N PHE A 209 10.55 11.40 2.97
CA PHE A 209 10.10 12.39 3.95
C PHE A 209 9.81 11.73 5.30
N ASP A 210 8.99 10.69 5.33
CA ASP A 210 8.61 9.98 6.56
C ASP A 210 9.81 9.40 7.31
N THR A 211 10.80 8.92 6.57
CA THR A 211 12.02 8.31 7.13
C THR A 211 13.17 9.31 7.29
N LYS A 212 12.92 10.60 7.04
CA LYS A 212 13.93 11.67 7.08
C LYS A 212 15.20 11.33 6.30
N THR A 213 15.03 10.68 5.17
CA THR A 213 16.16 10.21 4.33
C THR A 213 17.15 11.34 4.00
N PHE A 214 16.66 12.58 3.87
CA PHE A 214 17.48 13.77 3.60
C PHE A 214 18.56 14.04 4.66
N GLU A 215 18.46 13.46 5.85
CA GLU A 215 19.53 13.56 6.87
C GLU A 215 20.77 12.73 6.47
N SER A 216 20.56 11.62 5.76
CA SER A 216 21.62 10.66 5.38
C SER A 216 21.96 10.65 3.90
N VAL A 217 21.02 10.97 3.01
CA VAL A 217 21.16 10.92 1.55
C VAL A 217 20.79 12.27 0.95
N LYS A 218 21.60 12.75 0.00
CA LYS A 218 21.41 14.10 -0.58
C LYS A 218 20.94 14.09 -2.03
N ASN A 219 20.96 12.94 -2.72
CA ASN A 219 20.59 12.86 -4.12
C ASN A 219 19.37 11.96 -4.30
N TRP A 220 18.37 12.42 -5.02
CA TRP A 220 17.25 11.62 -5.51
C TRP A 220 17.12 11.84 -7.02
N TYR A 221 17.24 10.75 -7.77
CA TYR A 221 17.13 10.76 -9.22
C TYR A 221 15.69 10.43 -9.60
N ASP A 222 15.01 11.38 -10.23
CA ASP A 222 13.61 11.29 -10.64
C ASP A 222 13.47 10.38 -11.88
N THR A 223 13.52 9.08 -11.66
CA THR A 223 13.38 8.08 -12.72
C THR A 223 11.94 7.80 -13.09
N GLN A 224 10.98 8.14 -12.23
CA GLN A 224 9.55 7.82 -12.38
C GLN A 224 9.30 6.36 -12.79
N ALA A 225 10.08 5.45 -12.19
CA ALA A 225 10.23 4.11 -12.71
C ALA A 225 8.96 3.26 -12.59
N TRP A 226 8.18 3.40 -11.51
CA TRP A 226 6.87 2.75 -11.28
C TRP A 226 6.14 3.42 -10.13
N MET A 227 4.87 3.03 -9.91
CA MET A 227 4.02 3.45 -8.80
C MET A 227 3.40 2.22 -8.13
N PRO A 228 4.09 1.62 -7.12
CA PRO A 228 3.58 0.43 -6.47
C PRO A 228 2.32 0.78 -5.66
N LYS A 229 1.46 -0.21 -5.38
CA LYS A 229 0.21 0.01 -4.67
C LYS A 229 0.18 -0.65 -3.31
N ASN A 230 -0.34 0.09 -2.34
CA ASN A 230 -0.91 -0.51 -1.15
C ASN A 230 -2.33 -0.96 -1.45
N ALA A 231 -2.70 -2.11 -0.90
CA ALA A 231 -4.05 -2.65 -0.97
C ALA A 231 -4.61 -2.82 0.44
N VAL A 232 -5.88 -2.44 0.62
CA VAL A 232 -6.64 -2.78 1.82
C VAL A 232 -7.40 -4.05 1.55
N ILE A 233 -7.11 -5.07 2.34
CA ILE A 233 -7.68 -6.41 2.27
C ILE A 233 -8.43 -6.74 3.55
N VAL A 234 -9.53 -7.47 3.44
CA VAL A 234 -10.34 -7.93 4.57
C VAL A 234 -10.49 -9.45 4.53
N SER A 235 -10.51 -10.09 5.69
CA SER A 235 -10.88 -11.52 5.79
C SER A 235 -12.28 -11.73 5.23
N GLN A 236 -12.45 -12.66 4.27
CA GLN A 236 -13.76 -12.97 3.71
C GLN A 236 -14.74 -13.37 4.80
N LYS A 237 -14.28 -14.20 5.76
CA LYS A 237 -15.09 -14.61 6.90
C LYS A 237 -15.57 -13.43 7.75
N ALA A 238 -14.68 -12.46 8.04
CA ALA A 238 -15.05 -11.30 8.83
C ALA A 238 -16.04 -10.41 8.07
N PHE A 239 -15.83 -10.22 6.75
CA PHE A 239 -16.74 -9.44 5.90
C PHE A 239 -18.12 -10.09 5.78
N ASP A 240 -18.18 -11.41 5.59
CA ASP A 240 -19.45 -12.17 5.43
C ASP A 240 -20.26 -12.25 6.73
N ALA A 241 -19.60 -12.11 7.90
CA ALA A 241 -20.27 -12.05 9.19
C ALA A 241 -21.02 -10.75 9.45
N LEU A 242 -20.76 -9.69 8.67
CA LEU A 242 -21.49 -8.43 8.75
C LEU A 242 -22.88 -8.56 8.14
N ASP A 243 -23.85 -7.78 8.64
CA ASP A 243 -25.14 -7.65 8.00
C ASP A 243 -25.02 -6.95 6.63
N LYS A 244 -26.01 -7.16 5.75
CA LYS A 244 -25.98 -6.61 4.38
C LYS A 244 -25.87 -5.08 4.31
N PRO A 245 -26.56 -4.29 5.15
CA PRO A 245 -26.37 -2.85 5.20
C PRO A 245 -24.94 -2.46 5.59
N THR A 246 -24.34 -3.12 6.57
CA THR A 246 -22.97 -2.88 7.00
C THR A 246 -21.97 -3.26 5.91
N GLN A 247 -22.15 -4.41 5.22
CA GLN A 247 -21.34 -4.78 4.06
C GLN A 247 -21.39 -3.70 2.96
N ALA A 248 -22.59 -3.18 2.66
CA ALA A 248 -22.76 -2.13 1.67
C ALA A 248 -22.05 -0.81 2.08
N ALA A 249 -22.12 -0.44 3.37
CA ALA A 249 -21.43 0.72 3.90
C ALA A 249 -19.90 0.57 3.76
N VAL A 250 -19.33 -0.61 4.08
CA VAL A 250 -17.90 -0.89 3.91
C VAL A 250 -17.47 -0.76 2.45
N LEU A 251 -18.23 -1.32 1.52
CA LEU A 251 -17.90 -1.26 0.09
C LEU A 251 -17.98 0.18 -0.45
N LYS A 252 -18.98 0.95 -0.02
CA LYS A 252 -19.12 2.37 -0.39
C LYS A 252 -17.95 3.19 0.14
N ALA A 253 -17.63 3.06 1.43
CA ALA A 253 -16.48 3.73 2.04
C ALA A 253 -15.15 3.33 1.37
N ALA A 254 -15.00 2.07 0.94
CA ALA A 254 -13.84 1.59 0.21
C ALA A 254 -13.68 2.29 -1.16
N ALA A 255 -14.76 2.45 -1.93
CA ALA A 255 -14.72 3.16 -3.21
C ALA A 255 -14.38 4.65 -3.04
N GLU A 256 -14.89 5.28 -1.99
CA GLU A 256 -14.57 6.67 -1.63
C GLU A 256 -13.11 6.79 -1.18
N ALA A 257 -12.61 5.86 -0.38
CA ALA A 257 -11.22 5.80 0.06
C ALA A 257 -10.24 5.54 -1.10
N GLU A 258 -10.61 4.70 -2.09
CA GLU A 258 -9.82 4.52 -3.32
C GLU A 258 -9.68 5.83 -4.07
N THR A 259 -10.80 6.49 -4.37
CA THR A 259 -10.81 7.77 -5.09
C THR A 259 -9.99 8.84 -4.35
N ARG A 260 -10.20 8.98 -3.04
CA ARG A 260 -9.48 9.92 -2.18
C ARG A 260 -7.99 9.61 -2.14
N GLY A 261 -7.62 8.35 -1.96
CA GLY A 261 -6.22 7.91 -1.86
C GLY A 261 -5.43 8.16 -3.14
N TRP A 262 -6.01 7.90 -4.31
CA TRP A 262 -5.39 8.22 -5.60
C TRP A 262 -5.14 9.72 -5.74
N LYS A 263 -6.13 10.54 -5.41
CA LYS A 263 -6.02 12.00 -5.42
C LYS A 263 -4.95 12.47 -4.43
N MET A 264 -4.95 11.96 -3.20
CA MET A 264 -3.95 12.32 -2.19
C MET A 264 -2.53 11.96 -2.63
N SER A 265 -2.33 10.80 -3.27
CA SER A 265 -1.03 10.38 -3.78
C SER A 265 -0.48 11.37 -4.81
N ASP A 266 -1.31 11.79 -5.76
CA ASP A 266 -0.93 12.72 -6.83
C ASP A 266 -0.66 14.14 -6.28
N GLU A 267 -1.61 14.71 -5.54
CA GLU A 267 -1.49 16.07 -5.01
C GLU A 267 -0.34 16.23 -4.00
N LYS A 268 -0.13 15.24 -3.12
CA LYS A 268 0.94 15.28 -2.12
C LYS A 268 2.32 15.04 -2.71
N ASN A 269 2.46 14.47 -3.90
CA ASN A 269 3.77 14.22 -4.50
C ASN A 269 4.57 15.53 -4.71
N ALA A 270 3.93 16.57 -5.19
CA ALA A 270 4.54 17.90 -5.34
C ALA A 270 4.93 18.51 -3.98
N TRP A 271 4.06 18.37 -2.98
CA TRP A 271 4.34 18.83 -1.62
C TRP A 271 5.57 18.10 -1.02
N TYR A 272 5.64 16.78 -1.17
CA TYR A 272 6.81 16.01 -0.71
C TYR A 272 8.09 16.46 -1.41
N ALA A 273 8.05 16.73 -2.72
CA ALA A 273 9.20 17.24 -3.45
C ALA A 273 9.70 18.58 -2.87
N GLU A 274 8.79 19.50 -2.58
CA GLU A 274 9.11 20.78 -1.94
C GLU A 274 9.73 20.58 -0.55
N GLN A 275 9.10 19.74 0.31
CA GLN A 275 9.61 19.49 1.65
C GLN A 275 11.00 18.83 1.63
N MET A 276 11.21 17.84 0.76
CA MET A 276 12.49 17.16 0.62
C MET A 276 13.59 18.14 0.17
N THR A 277 13.29 19.03 -0.77
CA THR A 277 14.23 20.06 -1.24
C THR A 277 14.55 21.08 -0.14
N LYS A 278 13.54 21.54 0.61
CA LYS A 278 13.74 22.43 1.77
C LYS A 278 14.64 21.82 2.84
N ASN A 279 14.64 20.50 2.97
CA ASN A 279 15.50 19.75 3.89
C ASN A 279 16.84 19.33 3.26
N GLY A 280 17.20 19.90 2.11
CA GLY A 280 18.52 19.75 1.49
C GLY A 280 18.71 18.50 0.64
N LEU A 281 17.62 17.88 0.17
CA LEU A 281 17.67 16.84 -0.87
C LEU A 281 17.73 17.50 -2.25
N SER A 282 18.64 17.04 -3.10
CA SER A 282 18.68 17.41 -4.52
C SER A 282 17.79 16.49 -5.32
N ILE A 283 16.77 17.02 -5.97
CA ILE A 283 15.94 16.30 -6.94
C ILE A 283 16.60 16.47 -8.31
N ILE A 284 17.09 15.38 -8.88
CA ILE A 284 17.96 15.35 -10.06
C ILE A 284 17.25 14.60 -11.20
N LYS A 285 17.20 15.23 -12.37
CA LYS A 285 16.81 14.51 -13.58
C LYS A 285 17.93 13.51 -13.94
N PRO A 286 17.62 12.23 -14.16
CA PRO A 286 18.62 11.24 -14.55
C PRO A 286 19.35 11.67 -15.83
N SER A 287 20.65 11.38 -15.93
CA SER A 287 21.37 11.51 -17.20
C SER A 287 20.73 10.63 -18.26
N ALA A 288 20.94 10.94 -19.53
CA ALA A 288 20.46 10.11 -20.64
C ALA A 288 20.97 8.67 -20.54
N GLN A 289 22.22 8.50 -20.08
CA GLN A 289 22.83 7.18 -19.89
C GLN A 289 22.15 6.41 -18.77
N LEU A 290 21.99 7.03 -17.58
CA LEU A 290 21.32 6.36 -16.44
C LEU A 290 19.88 5.99 -16.78
N ALA A 291 19.14 6.89 -17.46
CA ALA A 291 17.76 6.61 -17.88
C ALA A 291 17.69 5.44 -18.87
N ALA A 292 18.59 5.40 -19.87
CA ALA A 292 18.64 4.32 -20.85
C ALA A 292 19.04 2.97 -20.22
N ASP A 293 19.99 2.98 -19.28
CA ASP A 293 20.42 1.78 -18.59
C ASP A 293 19.32 1.24 -17.67
N MET A 294 18.65 2.10 -16.91
CA MET A 294 17.52 1.70 -16.05
C MET A 294 16.34 1.16 -16.87
N LYS A 295 16.11 1.72 -18.08
CA LYS A 295 15.09 1.17 -18.97
C LYS A 295 15.42 -0.27 -19.38
N LYS A 296 16.68 -0.60 -19.68
CA LYS A 296 17.10 -1.99 -19.98
C LYS A 296 16.84 -2.91 -18.78
N VAL A 297 17.07 -2.44 -17.55
CA VAL A 297 16.72 -3.19 -16.33
C VAL A 297 15.22 -3.50 -16.31
N GLY A 298 14.37 -2.51 -16.62
CA GLY A 298 12.92 -2.69 -16.71
C GLY A 298 12.53 -3.70 -17.80
N ASP A 299 13.15 -3.64 -18.99
CA ASP A 299 12.87 -4.55 -20.09
C ASP A 299 13.20 -6.02 -19.71
N VAL A 300 14.32 -6.25 -19.03
CA VAL A 300 14.68 -7.58 -18.47
C VAL A 300 13.66 -8.03 -17.44
N MET A 301 13.28 -7.17 -16.51
CA MET A 301 12.32 -7.53 -15.45
C MET A 301 10.92 -7.82 -16.01
N LEU A 302 10.47 -7.07 -17.02
CA LEU A 302 9.20 -7.36 -17.71
C LEU A 302 9.22 -8.72 -18.42
N ALA A 303 10.32 -9.05 -19.10
CA ALA A 303 10.47 -10.34 -19.76
C ALA A 303 10.46 -11.50 -18.75
N ASP A 304 11.19 -11.35 -17.64
CA ASP A 304 11.21 -12.33 -16.55
C ASP A 304 9.84 -12.47 -15.90
N TRP A 305 9.14 -11.36 -15.67
CA TRP A 305 7.79 -11.36 -15.10
C TRP A 305 6.80 -12.09 -16.00
N LEU A 306 6.80 -11.79 -17.33
CA LEU A 306 5.92 -12.46 -18.30
C LEU A 306 6.18 -13.98 -18.34
N LYS A 307 7.44 -14.41 -18.21
CA LYS A 307 7.79 -15.82 -18.15
C LYS A 307 7.24 -16.49 -16.89
N LYS A 308 7.33 -15.83 -15.73
CA LYS A 308 6.81 -16.34 -14.44
C LYS A 308 5.28 -16.35 -14.39
N ALA A 309 4.65 -15.27 -14.85
CA ALA A 309 3.20 -15.09 -14.79
C ALA A 309 2.44 -15.89 -15.86
N GLY A 310 3.13 -16.35 -16.90
CA GLY A 310 2.55 -17.22 -17.93
C GLY A 310 1.37 -16.59 -18.68
N PRO A 311 0.43 -17.42 -19.18
CA PRO A 311 -0.71 -16.94 -19.98
C PRO A 311 -1.59 -15.94 -19.24
N ASP A 312 -1.83 -16.12 -17.93
CA ASP A 312 -2.66 -15.23 -17.12
C ASP A 312 -2.03 -13.84 -17.00
N GLY A 313 -0.72 -13.78 -16.74
CA GLY A 313 0.01 -12.51 -16.72
C GLY A 313 0.02 -11.82 -18.07
N LYS A 314 0.22 -12.59 -19.16
CA LYS A 314 0.14 -12.06 -20.51
C LYS A 314 -1.22 -11.45 -20.81
N ALA A 315 -2.31 -12.09 -20.39
CA ALA A 315 -3.67 -11.57 -20.56
C ALA A 315 -3.87 -10.21 -19.87
N VAL A 316 -3.30 -10.02 -18.68
CA VAL A 316 -3.34 -8.74 -17.96
C VAL A 316 -2.57 -7.65 -18.71
N ILE A 317 -1.37 -7.95 -19.21
CA ILE A 317 -0.58 -7.00 -20.01
C ILE A 317 -1.30 -6.64 -21.32
N ASP A 318 -1.90 -7.63 -22.01
CA ASP A 318 -2.65 -7.40 -23.22
C ASP A 318 -3.90 -6.53 -22.98
N ALA A 319 -4.58 -6.72 -21.84
CA ALA A 319 -5.70 -5.88 -21.42
C ALA A 319 -5.23 -4.43 -21.13
N TYR A 320 -4.12 -4.28 -20.41
CA TYR A 320 -3.53 -2.96 -20.12
C TYR A 320 -3.16 -2.20 -21.40
N ARG A 321 -2.53 -2.87 -22.37
CA ARG A 321 -2.08 -2.24 -23.63
C ARG A 321 -3.23 -1.82 -24.56
N LYS A 322 -4.45 -2.33 -24.33
CA LYS A 322 -5.66 -1.97 -25.08
C LYS A 322 -6.39 -0.75 -24.51
N MET A 323 -6.02 -0.26 -23.32
CA MET A 323 -6.59 0.91 -22.66
C MET A 323 -5.83 2.20 -23.05
#